data_fbe3b618f93a3409b60d9e90ae1d6a8f
#
_entry.id   fbe3b618f93a3409b60d9e90ae1d6a8f
#
_cell.length_a   1.000
_cell.length_b   1.000
_cell.length_c   1.000
_cell.angle_alpha   90.00
_cell.angle_beta   90.00
_cell.angle_gamma   90.00
#
_symmetry.space_group_name_H-M   'P 1'
#
loop_
_entity.id
_entity.type
_entity.pdbx_description
1 polymer ?
#
loop_
_entity_poly.entity_id
_entity_poly.type
_entity_poly.pdbx_seq_one_letter_code
_entity_poly.pdbx_strand_id
1 'polypeptide(L)'
;MLCADMVEVGWRDRSGHQRGTTAILEDICPSGACLQVEEPVPLGVEIRWGQSKQVFQGYVRYCVYREIGYFVGVEFDASFKW
;
A
#
# COMPACT_ATOMS: atom_id res chain seq x y z
N MET A 1 -9.15 8.84 -7.54
CA MET A 1 -8.26 9.43 -8.56
C MET A 1 -7.29 8.36 -9.05
N LEU A 2 -7.23 8.17 -10.35
CA LEU A 2 -6.32 7.19 -10.94
C LEU A 2 -4.90 7.78 -11.02
N CYS A 3 -3.94 6.93 -10.70
CA CYS A 3 -2.53 7.30 -10.68
C CYS A 3 -1.72 6.22 -11.40
N ALA A 4 -0.45 6.49 -11.62
CA ALA A 4 0.47 5.50 -12.14
C ALA A 4 1.87 5.83 -11.62
N ASP A 5 1.94 6.28 -10.37
CA ASP A 5 3.20 6.68 -9.77
C ASP A 5 3.89 5.51 -9.10
N MET A 6 5.21 5.45 -9.25
CA MET A 6 6.02 4.46 -8.54
C MET A 6 6.35 5.00 -7.16
N VAL A 7 6.11 4.20 -6.14
CA VAL A 7 6.38 4.57 -4.76
C VAL A 7 7.10 3.43 -4.05
N GLU A 8 7.89 3.78 -3.03
CA GLU A 8 8.51 2.78 -2.18
C GLU A 8 7.61 2.54 -0.98
N VAL A 9 7.14 1.30 -0.83
CA VAL A 9 6.26 0.94 0.28
C VAL A 9 7.02 0.11 1.31
N GLY A 10 6.64 0.24 2.57
CA GLY A 10 7.23 -0.52 3.65
C GLY A 10 6.17 -1.05 4.59
N TRP A 11 6.42 -2.22 5.12
CA TRP A 11 5.55 -2.83 6.15
C TRP A 11 6.39 -3.76 7.01
N ARG A 12 5.82 -4.16 8.14
CA ARG A 12 6.41 -5.17 9.00
C ARG A 12 5.59 -6.44 8.87
N ASP A 13 6.23 -7.54 8.53
CA ASP A 13 5.52 -8.80 8.35
C ASP A 13 5.12 -9.40 9.70
N ARG A 14 4.41 -10.54 9.66
CA ARG A 14 3.91 -11.17 10.88
C ARG A 14 5.02 -11.71 11.78
N SER A 15 6.21 -11.91 11.22
CA SER A 15 7.39 -12.32 11.98
C SER A 15 8.12 -11.13 12.61
N GLY A 16 7.67 -9.91 12.33
CA GLY A 16 8.31 -8.71 12.83
C GLY A 16 9.44 -8.18 11.97
N HIS A 17 9.67 -8.77 10.81
CA HIS A 17 10.72 -8.31 9.90
C HIS A 17 10.25 -7.13 9.07
N GLN A 18 11.13 -6.13 8.97
CA GLN A 18 10.87 -4.98 8.11
C GLN A 18 10.97 -5.43 6.65
N ARG A 19 9.93 -5.14 5.87
CA ARG A 19 9.86 -5.45 4.46
C ARG A 19 9.65 -4.18 3.66
N GLY A 20 10.09 -4.20 2.42
CA GLY A 20 9.89 -3.07 1.53
C GLY A 20 9.99 -3.49 0.08
N THR A 21 9.30 -2.79 -0.78
CA THR A 21 9.35 -3.04 -2.22
C THR A 21 8.87 -1.80 -2.95
N THR A 22 9.19 -1.74 -4.24
CA THR A 22 8.63 -0.70 -5.10
C THR A 22 7.23 -1.13 -5.51
N ALA A 23 6.30 -0.19 -5.47
CA ALA A 23 4.92 -0.42 -5.88
C ALA A 23 4.49 0.61 -6.90
N ILE A 24 3.44 0.27 -7.66
CA ILE A 24 2.78 1.23 -8.51
C ILE A 24 1.50 1.66 -7.80
N LEU A 25 1.37 2.95 -7.54
CA LEU A 25 0.16 3.50 -6.97
C LEU A 25 -0.87 3.62 -8.09
N GLU A 26 -1.86 2.73 -8.09
CA GLU A 26 -2.85 2.64 -9.17
C GLU A 26 -3.99 3.63 -8.96
N ASP A 27 -4.41 3.80 -7.71
CA ASP A 27 -5.56 4.63 -7.40
C ASP A 27 -5.43 5.12 -5.96
N ILE A 28 -5.91 6.33 -5.71
CA ILE A 28 -5.93 6.89 -4.37
C ILE A 28 -7.18 7.74 -4.19
N CYS A 29 -7.78 7.65 -3.01
CA CYS A 29 -8.93 8.45 -2.63
C CYS A 29 -8.83 8.77 -1.13
N PRO A 30 -9.72 9.61 -0.58
CA PRO A 30 -9.60 9.99 0.82
C PRO A 30 -9.65 8.83 1.82
N SER A 31 -10.27 7.71 1.46
CA SER A 31 -10.41 6.56 2.37
C SER A 31 -9.36 5.49 2.19
N GLY A 32 -8.61 5.49 1.09
CA GLY A 32 -7.63 4.45 0.86
C GLY A 32 -6.97 4.52 -0.50
N ALA A 33 -6.26 3.45 -0.82
CA ALA A 33 -5.50 3.38 -2.06
C ALA A 33 -5.40 1.95 -2.56
N CYS A 34 -5.09 1.80 -3.84
CA CYS A 34 -4.77 0.51 -4.44
C CYS A 34 -3.35 0.56 -4.97
N LEU A 35 -2.54 -0.41 -4.57
CA LEU A 35 -1.15 -0.53 -4.97
C LEU A 35 -0.94 -1.83 -5.72
N GLN A 36 -0.07 -1.80 -6.72
CA GLN A 36 0.38 -3.03 -7.39
C GLN A 36 1.80 -3.33 -6.93
N VAL A 37 2.01 -4.52 -6.37
CA VAL A 37 3.31 -4.95 -5.86
C VAL A 37 3.67 -6.31 -6.43
N GLU A 38 4.96 -6.65 -6.38
CA GLU A 38 5.44 -7.91 -6.93
C GLU A 38 5.38 -9.07 -5.94
N GLU A 39 5.18 -8.80 -4.67
CA GLU A 39 5.10 -9.84 -3.65
C GLU A 39 3.86 -9.65 -2.80
N PRO A 40 3.32 -10.73 -2.20
CA PRO A 40 2.13 -10.61 -1.37
C PRO A 40 2.41 -9.84 -0.08
N VAL A 41 1.42 -9.07 0.36
CA VAL A 41 1.48 -8.34 1.62
C VAL A 41 0.41 -8.91 2.54
N PRO A 42 0.74 -9.26 3.79
CA PRO A 42 -0.25 -9.85 4.69
C PRO A 42 -1.41 -8.92 4.98
N LEU A 43 -2.60 -9.51 5.12
CA LEU A 43 -3.80 -8.75 5.49
C LEU A 43 -3.65 -8.20 6.90
N GLY A 44 -4.16 -7.00 7.10
CA GLY A 44 -4.20 -6.38 8.42
C GLY A 44 -2.93 -5.68 8.86
N VAL A 45 -1.82 -5.85 8.14
CA VAL A 45 -0.59 -5.15 8.53
C VAL A 45 -0.67 -3.69 8.10
N GLU A 46 0.06 -2.85 8.82
CA GLU A 46 0.19 -1.45 8.45
C GLU A 46 1.21 -1.32 7.33
N ILE A 47 0.85 -0.60 6.29
CA ILE A 47 1.72 -0.33 5.16
C ILE A 47 1.83 1.18 4.98
N ARG A 48 3.00 1.66 4.59
CA ARG A 48 3.23 3.09 4.42
C ARG A 48 4.15 3.38 3.24
N TRP A 49 3.98 4.57 2.69
CA TRP A 49 4.83 5.06 1.60
C TRP A 49 4.83 6.58 1.61
N GLY A 50 5.87 7.15 0.98
CA GLY A 50 5.97 8.59 0.82
C GLY A 50 5.70 9.01 -0.60
N GLN A 51 5.00 10.11 -0.78
CA GLN A 51 4.73 10.68 -2.09
C GLN A 51 4.54 12.18 -1.96
N SER A 52 5.25 12.95 -2.80
CA SER A 52 5.10 14.40 -2.84
C SER A 52 5.21 15.06 -1.46
N LYS A 53 6.20 14.66 -0.69
CA LYS A 53 6.49 15.19 0.65
C LYS A 53 5.44 14.81 1.69
N GLN A 54 4.52 13.92 1.37
CA GLN A 54 3.51 13.43 2.28
C GLN A 54 3.73 11.94 2.54
N VAL A 55 3.51 11.52 3.78
CA VAL A 55 3.57 10.10 4.14
C VAL A 55 2.15 9.58 4.25
N PHE A 56 1.88 8.50 3.53
CA PHE A 56 0.61 7.80 3.59
C PHE A 56 0.79 6.53 4.38
N GLN A 57 -0.19 6.18 5.20
CA GLN A 57 -0.17 4.90 5.89
C GLN A 57 -1.59 4.41 6.12
N GLY A 58 -1.72 3.10 6.15
CA GLY A 58 -3.01 2.46 6.36
C GLY A 58 -2.84 0.98 6.57
N TYR A 59 -3.95 0.26 6.51
CA TYR A 59 -3.98 -1.17 6.78
C TYR A 59 -4.38 -1.93 5.53
N VAL A 60 -3.71 -3.04 5.28
CA VAL A 60 -3.99 -3.88 4.11
C VAL A 60 -5.34 -4.58 4.31
N ARG A 61 -6.28 -4.30 3.42
CA ARG A 61 -7.62 -4.88 3.46
C ARG A 61 -7.78 -6.06 2.53
N TYR A 62 -7.09 -6.04 1.41
CA TYR A 62 -7.08 -7.19 0.52
C TYR A 62 -5.76 -7.24 -0.23
N CYS A 63 -5.43 -8.44 -0.69
CA CYS A 63 -4.26 -8.67 -1.51
C CYS A 63 -4.64 -9.74 -2.51
N VAL A 64 -4.78 -9.37 -3.79
CA VAL A 64 -5.30 -10.23 -4.83
C VAL A 64 -4.24 -10.46 -5.89
N TYR A 65 -3.95 -11.72 -6.21
CA TYR A 65 -3.01 -12.04 -7.26
C TYR A 65 -3.64 -11.82 -8.65
N ARG A 66 -2.90 -11.12 -9.48
CA ARG A 66 -3.18 -10.96 -10.90
C ARG A 66 -1.96 -11.40 -11.68
N GLU A 67 -2.09 -11.60 -12.98
CA GLU A 67 -0.97 -12.05 -13.81
C GLU A 67 0.26 -11.15 -13.74
N ILE A 68 0.06 -9.88 -13.47
CA ILE A 68 1.13 -8.88 -13.44
C ILE A 68 1.60 -8.55 -12.01
N GLY A 69 1.12 -9.27 -10.99
CA GLY A 69 1.52 -9.05 -9.61
C GLY A 69 0.34 -9.08 -8.67
N TYR A 70 0.52 -8.47 -7.49
CA TYR A 70 -0.51 -8.43 -6.46
C TYR A 70 -1.11 -7.04 -6.38
N PHE A 71 -2.44 -6.97 -6.34
CA PHE A 71 -3.15 -5.72 -6.12
C PHE A 71 -3.53 -5.67 -4.64
N VAL A 72 -3.01 -4.66 -3.95
CA VAL A 72 -3.16 -4.50 -2.51
C VAL A 72 -4.07 -3.31 -2.25
N GLY A 73 -5.18 -3.57 -1.59
CA GLY A 73 -6.10 -2.52 -1.16
C GLY A 73 -5.74 -2.06 0.24
N VAL A 74 -5.56 -0.77 0.41
CA VAL A 74 -5.17 -0.16 1.68
C VAL A 74 -6.27 0.77 2.14
N GLU A 75 -6.71 0.61 3.39
CA GLU A 75 -7.66 1.53 4.03
C GLU A 75 -6.86 2.44 4.94
N PHE A 76 -7.02 3.75 4.76
CA PHE A 76 -6.31 4.71 5.59
C PHE A 76 -6.85 4.71 7.02
N ASP A 77 -5.96 5.04 7.96
CA ASP A 77 -6.34 5.22 9.35
C ASP A 77 -7.39 6.34 9.43
N ALA A 78 -8.34 6.19 10.36
CA ALA A 78 -9.41 7.16 10.52
C ALA A 78 -8.90 8.55 10.89
N SER A 79 -7.71 8.64 11.47
CA SER A 79 -7.08 9.92 11.83
C SER A 79 -6.32 10.54 10.66
N PHE A 80 -6.14 9.80 9.56
CA PHE A 80 -5.40 10.31 8.41
C PHE A 80 -6.23 11.35 7.67
N LYS A 81 -5.59 12.48 7.36
CA LYS A 81 -6.21 13.53 6.56
C LYS A 81 -5.36 13.79 5.34
N TRP A 82 -6.01 13.65 4.22
CA TRP A 82 -5.39 13.79 2.92
C TRP A 82 -5.59 15.18 2.34
#